data_f0dd0b169261b98b3422191a825953c1
#
_entry.id   f0dd0b169261b98b3422191a825953c1
#
_cell.length_a   1.000
_cell.length_b   1.000
_cell.length_c   1.000
_cell.angle_alpha   90.00
_cell.angle_beta   90.00
_cell.angle_gamma   90.00
#
_symmetry.space_group_name_H-M   'P 1'
#
loop_
_entity.id
_entity.type
_entity.pdbx_description
1 polymer ?
#
loop_
_entity_poly.entity_id
_entity_poly.type
_entity_poly.pdbx_seq_one_letter_code
_entity_poly.pdbx_strand_id
1 'polypeptide(L)'
;GISPDLSGAINIRALLHIDNAYYLPNVLVENYLCKTNTSSSTAFRGFGGNQGMMVIENIIDNIARSLKKDPLEIRRRNFYQKERKNITHYGMKVEDNIIHEIFDRLVKTSKYKSRQLNIKKFNLNNQYLKKGIAITPLKFGISFTTWHLNQAGALVHIYCNDGSVHVNTGAIEMGQGTYTKIAQLVANELGLPFSKIKVSATRTDKVPNTSASAASSTTDLNGAAALNAINKIKQNLALYVKRKYKVKNTEATYENSLIKFKGKTFRFNSLIKEAYLNRVSLSSSGFYATPKIHFNKKTFSGRPFLYFCYGXX
;
A
#
# COMPACT_ATOMS: atom_id res chain seq x y z
N GLY A 1 9.44 -22.01 15.12
CA GLY A 1 10.64 -22.55 14.48
C GLY A 1 11.09 -21.73 13.30
N ILE A 2 12.37 -21.80 12.97
CA ILE A 2 12.97 -21.06 11.86
C ILE A 2 12.69 -21.78 10.53
N SER A 3 12.41 -21.00 9.49
CA SER A 3 12.37 -21.43 8.10
C SER A 3 13.53 -20.75 7.37
N PRO A 4 14.41 -21.50 6.67
CA PRO A 4 15.59 -20.88 6.05
C PRO A 4 15.27 -19.91 4.93
N ASP A 5 14.09 -20.01 4.32
CA ASP A 5 13.70 -19.17 3.19
C ASP A 5 13.39 -17.72 3.60
N LEU A 6 12.52 -17.50 4.59
CA LEU A 6 11.98 -16.15 4.85
C LEU A 6 12.10 -15.66 6.30
N SER A 7 12.40 -16.53 7.29
CA SER A 7 12.40 -16.09 8.69
C SER A 7 13.35 -14.92 8.95
N GLY A 8 14.51 -14.87 8.28
CA GLY A 8 15.45 -13.77 8.41
C GLY A 8 14.85 -12.43 7.97
N ALA A 9 14.14 -12.42 6.85
CA ALA A 9 13.48 -11.22 6.34
C ALA A 9 12.31 -10.78 7.22
N ILE A 10 11.56 -11.77 7.76
CA ILE A 10 10.46 -11.50 8.70
C ILE A 10 11.02 -10.85 9.97
N ASN A 11 12.16 -11.36 10.44
CA ASN A 11 12.85 -10.84 11.62
C ASN A 11 13.23 -9.36 11.43
N ILE A 12 13.85 -9.02 10.29
CA ILE A 12 14.21 -7.64 9.96
C ILE A 12 12.95 -6.75 9.99
N ARG A 13 11.86 -7.25 9.40
CA ARG A 13 10.60 -6.48 9.36
C ARG A 13 10.01 -6.27 10.77
N ALA A 14 10.11 -7.27 11.65
CA ALA A 14 9.67 -7.14 13.04
C ALA A 14 10.46 -6.03 13.76
N LEU A 15 11.79 -6.02 13.59
CA LEU A 15 12.65 -4.99 14.18
C LEU A 15 12.29 -3.59 13.67
N LEU A 16 11.95 -3.46 12.37
CA LEU A 16 11.57 -2.17 11.78
C LEU A 16 10.19 -1.68 12.22
N HIS A 17 9.37 -2.55 12.81
CA HIS A 17 8.01 -2.19 13.25
C HIS A 17 7.81 -2.29 14.76
N ILE A 18 8.91 -2.47 15.52
CA ILE A 18 8.83 -2.50 16.99
C ILE A 18 8.37 -1.16 17.56
N ASP A 19 8.58 -0.08 16.86
CA ASP A 19 8.13 1.25 17.24
C ASP A 19 6.62 1.46 17.00
N ASN A 20 5.99 0.67 16.14
CA ASN A 20 4.60 0.87 15.72
C ASN A 20 4.38 2.38 15.45
N ALA A 21 3.39 3.01 16.11
CA ALA A 21 3.06 4.44 15.95
C ALA A 21 3.78 5.34 16.97
N TYR A 22 4.77 4.82 17.71
CA TYR A 22 5.35 5.50 18.85
C TYR A 22 6.76 6.02 18.57
N TYR A 23 7.04 7.24 18.98
CA TYR A 23 8.39 7.78 18.99
C TYR A 23 9.13 7.26 20.21
N LEU A 24 10.22 6.56 19.99
CA LEU A 24 11.07 5.99 21.02
C LEU A 24 12.45 6.65 20.93
N PRO A 25 12.80 7.55 21.86
CA PRO A 25 14.06 8.29 21.74
C PRO A 25 15.31 7.44 21.95
N ASN A 26 15.20 6.39 22.75
CA ASN A 26 16.28 5.47 23.03
C ASN A 26 15.77 4.05 22.87
N VAL A 27 16.40 3.27 22.00
CA VAL A 27 15.92 1.92 21.64
C VAL A 27 17.11 0.97 21.59
N LEU A 28 16.98 -0.13 22.32
CA LEU A 28 17.79 -1.32 22.12
C LEU A 28 16.83 -2.47 21.86
N VAL A 29 16.93 -3.10 20.71
CA VAL A 29 16.06 -4.24 20.34
C VAL A 29 16.95 -5.36 19.84
N GLU A 30 16.77 -6.52 20.43
CA GLU A 30 17.43 -7.76 20.00
C GLU A 30 16.39 -8.78 19.62
N ASN A 31 16.68 -9.57 18.61
CA ASN A 31 15.77 -10.59 18.12
C ASN A 31 16.57 -11.84 17.73
N TYR A 32 16.14 -12.97 18.23
CA TYR A 32 16.82 -14.25 18.04
C TYR A 32 15.93 -15.20 17.24
N LEU A 33 16.46 -15.71 16.14
CA LEU A 33 15.81 -16.73 15.33
C LEU A 33 16.19 -18.10 15.89
N CYS A 34 15.22 -18.78 16.48
CA CYS A 34 15.48 -20.03 17.18
C CYS A 34 14.93 -21.23 16.41
N LYS A 35 15.75 -22.24 16.24
CA LYS A 35 15.29 -23.56 15.81
C LYS A 35 14.53 -24.19 16.96
N THR A 36 13.35 -24.70 16.70
CA THR A 36 12.50 -25.33 17.72
C THR A 36 12.01 -26.69 17.24
N ASN A 37 11.40 -27.44 18.13
CA ASN A 37 10.84 -28.77 17.81
C ASN A 37 9.41 -28.69 17.27
N THR A 38 8.95 -27.47 16.91
CA THR A 38 7.66 -27.27 16.27
C THR A 38 7.85 -27.13 14.77
N SER A 39 6.75 -27.18 14.02
CA SER A 39 6.75 -26.88 12.59
C SER A 39 7.38 -25.50 12.33
N SER A 40 8.09 -25.38 11.22
CA SER A 40 8.73 -24.12 10.83
C SER A 40 7.70 -23.01 10.63
N SER A 41 8.01 -21.85 11.18
CA SER A 41 7.19 -20.63 10.98
C SER A 41 7.81 -19.82 9.85
N THR A 42 6.98 -19.45 8.89
CA THR A 42 7.45 -18.67 7.75
C THR A 42 6.51 -17.48 7.48
N ALA A 43 6.45 -17.02 6.26
CA ALA A 43 5.76 -15.78 5.91
C ALA A 43 4.25 -15.86 6.15
N PHE A 44 3.72 -14.86 6.80
CA PHE A 44 2.29 -14.60 6.95
C PHE A 44 2.04 -13.12 6.69
N ARG A 45 0.85 -12.76 6.30
CA ARG A 45 0.46 -11.38 6.00
C ARG A 45 0.87 -10.43 7.14
N GLY A 46 1.59 -9.34 6.82
CA GLY A 46 2.23 -8.46 7.81
C GLY A 46 3.72 -8.73 7.96
N PHE A 47 4.18 -9.96 7.69
CA PHE A 47 5.57 -10.36 7.45
C PHE A 47 6.53 -9.89 8.55
N GLY A 48 6.15 -10.06 9.83
CA GLY A 48 6.98 -9.65 10.97
C GLY A 48 6.53 -8.33 11.60
N GLY A 49 5.89 -7.44 10.84
CA GLY A 49 5.36 -6.21 11.40
C GLY A 49 4.40 -6.47 12.55
N ASN A 50 3.52 -7.45 12.39
CA ASN A 50 2.55 -7.83 13.43
C ASN A 50 3.25 -8.21 14.74
N GLN A 51 4.32 -8.99 14.64
CA GLN A 51 5.08 -9.47 15.80
C GLN A 51 5.74 -8.29 16.53
N GLY A 52 6.39 -7.39 15.79
CA GLY A 52 7.00 -6.20 16.41
C GLY A 52 5.96 -5.31 17.08
N MET A 53 4.85 -5.07 16.41
CA MET A 53 3.75 -4.25 16.97
C MET A 53 3.16 -4.88 18.22
N MET A 54 2.96 -6.21 18.21
CA MET A 54 2.41 -6.91 19.38
C MET A 54 3.31 -6.72 20.61
N VAL A 55 4.61 -6.75 20.44
CA VAL A 55 5.56 -6.56 21.54
C VAL A 55 5.39 -5.17 22.15
N ILE A 56 5.43 -4.11 21.36
CA ILE A 56 5.34 -2.74 21.90
C ILE A 56 3.95 -2.47 22.49
N GLU A 57 2.88 -3.00 21.89
CA GLU A 57 1.53 -2.82 22.42
C GLU A 57 1.38 -3.48 23.82
N ASN A 58 2.01 -4.64 24.01
CA ASN A 58 2.08 -5.30 25.31
C ASN A 58 2.86 -4.45 26.33
N ILE A 59 3.97 -3.88 25.91
CA ILE A 59 4.79 -3.02 26.77
C ILE A 59 3.98 -1.78 27.19
N ILE A 60 3.29 -1.13 26.24
CA ILE A 60 2.46 0.06 26.52
C ILE A 60 1.34 -0.27 27.52
N ASP A 61 0.69 -1.42 27.34
CA ASP A 61 -0.37 -1.85 28.26
C ASP A 61 0.18 -2.12 29.68
N ASN A 62 1.34 -2.72 29.79
CA ASN A 62 2.00 -2.99 31.08
C ASN A 62 2.40 -1.67 31.77
N ILE A 63 2.95 -0.73 31.01
CA ILE A 63 3.27 0.61 31.53
C ILE A 63 1.98 1.30 32.06
N ALA A 64 0.90 1.24 31.28
CA ALA A 64 -0.37 1.84 31.68
C ALA A 64 -0.89 1.24 32.99
N ARG A 65 -0.82 -0.08 33.11
CA ARG A 65 -1.23 -0.80 34.33
C ARG A 65 -0.38 -0.37 35.53
N SER A 66 0.94 -0.36 35.37
CA SER A 66 1.86 0.04 36.44
C SER A 66 1.61 1.48 36.91
N LEU A 67 1.31 2.38 35.96
CA LEU A 67 1.04 3.79 36.26
C LEU A 67 -0.42 4.04 36.66
N LYS A 68 -1.28 3.02 36.66
CA LYS A 68 -2.73 3.11 36.93
C LYS A 68 -3.40 4.14 36.02
N LYS A 69 -3.00 4.17 34.74
CA LYS A 69 -3.51 5.09 33.72
C LYS A 69 -4.24 4.34 32.60
N ASP A 70 -5.09 5.07 31.87
CA ASP A 70 -5.74 4.52 30.68
C ASP A 70 -4.66 4.23 29.62
N PRO A 71 -4.63 3.02 29.05
CA PRO A 71 -3.70 2.73 27.96
C PRO A 71 -3.82 3.71 26.77
N LEU A 72 -5.02 4.26 26.54
CA LEU A 72 -5.22 5.28 25.49
C LEU A 72 -4.36 6.52 25.74
N GLU A 73 -4.27 6.95 27.00
CA GLU A 73 -3.48 8.12 27.39
C GLU A 73 -1.99 7.86 27.09
N ILE A 74 -1.51 6.67 27.48
CA ILE A 74 -0.08 6.32 27.29
C ILE A 74 0.22 6.24 25.79
N ARG A 75 -0.66 5.60 25.01
CA ARG A 75 -0.48 5.51 23.54
C ARG A 75 -0.37 6.90 22.92
N ARG A 76 -1.35 7.76 23.21
CA ARG A 76 -1.41 9.10 22.61
C ARG A 76 -0.18 9.96 22.95
N ARG A 77 0.31 9.88 24.18
CA ARG A 77 1.50 10.64 24.62
C ARG A 77 2.76 10.29 23.84
N ASN A 78 2.84 9.04 23.37
CA ASN A 78 4.03 8.52 22.74
C ASN A 78 3.97 8.51 21.21
N PHE A 79 2.88 8.94 20.59
CA PHE A 79 2.74 8.97 19.13
C PHE A 79 3.83 9.84 18.49
N TYR A 80 4.28 9.39 17.32
CA TYR A 80 5.06 10.24 16.42
C TYR A 80 4.31 11.55 16.18
N GLN A 81 5.07 12.66 16.09
CA GLN A 81 4.53 13.98 15.83
C GLN A 81 4.83 14.41 14.40
N LYS A 82 4.24 15.51 13.95
CA LYS A 82 4.44 15.96 12.55
C LYS A 82 5.78 16.65 12.34
N GLU A 83 6.15 17.56 13.24
CA GLU A 83 7.33 18.43 13.05
C GLU A 83 8.54 18.00 13.86
N ARG A 84 8.33 17.33 14.97
CA ARG A 84 9.39 16.86 15.87
C ARG A 84 9.10 15.44 16.31
N LYS A 85 10.06 14.74 16.89
CA LYS A 85 9.84 13.34 17.31
C LYS A 85 9.24 12.53 16.17
N ASN A 86 9.79 12.70 14.98
CA ASN A 86 9.27 12.11 13.74
C ASN A 86 10.32 11.33 12.95
N ILE A 87 11.39 10.92 13.62
CA ILE A 87 12.42 10.06 13.01
C ILE A 87 12.35 8.69 13.69
N THR A 88 12.27 7.64 12.90
CA THR A 88 12.25 6.26 13.40
C THR A 88 13.63 5.88 13.97
N HIS A 89 13.67 4.79 14.73
CA HIS A 89 14.93 4.27 15.30
C HIS A 89 15.93 3.81 14.23
N TYR A 90 15.47 3.65 12.97
CA TYR A 90 16.34 3.31 11.83
C TYR A 90 16.59 4.54 10.92
N GLY A 91 16.26 5.74 11.37
CA GLY A 91 16.62 6.99 10.69
C GLY A 91 15.67 7.48 9.61
N MET A 92 14.51 6.84 9.41
CA MET A 92 13.54 7.30 8.41
C MET A 92 12.61 8.35 8.99
N LYS A 93 12.40 9.44 8.25
CA LYS A 93 11.40 10.45 8.64
C LYS A 93 10.00 9.93 8.43
N VAL A 94 9.15 10.11 9.43
CA VAL A 94 7.72 9.76 9.38
C VAL A 94 6.98 10.95 8.77
N GLU A 95 6.72 10.84 7.47
CA GLU A 95 6.03 11.87 6.69
C GLU A 95 4.52 11.59 6.68
N ASP A 96 3.73 12.60 6.42
CA ASP A 96 2.26 12.50 6.23
C ASP A 96 1.57 11.75 7.39
N ASN A 97 1.98 12.06 8.62
CA ASN A 97 1.49 11.38 9.82
C ASN A 97 0.07 11.85 10.15
N ILE A 98 -0.89 10.94 10.02
CA ILE A 98 -2.31 11.20 10.33
C ILE A 98 -2.80 10.42 11.55
N ILE A 99 -1.88 9.81 12.33
CA ILE A 99 -2.27 8.91 13.42
C ILE A 99 -3.13 9.62 14.49
N HIS A 100 -2.81 10.87 14.82
CA HIS A 100 -3.58 11.63 15.81
C HIS A 100 -5.03 11.82 15.34
N GLU A 101 -5.21 12.19 14.09
CA GLU A 101 -6.53 12.48 13.50
C GLU A 101 -7.42 11.23 13.48
N ILE A 102 -6.89 10.12 12.98
CA ILE A 102 -7.67 8.88 12.91
C ILE A 102 -7.95 8.31 14.31
N PHE A 103 -6.99 8.47 15.24
CA PHE A 103 -7.17 8.02 16.63
C PHE A 103 -8.29 8.81 17.31
N ASP A 104 -8.24 10.12 17.25
CA ASP A 104 -9.26 10.98 17.86
C ASP A 104 -10.65 10.72 17.26
N ARG A 105 -10.70 10.55 15.92
CA ARG A 105 -11.95 10.22 15.23
C ARG A 105 -12.50 8.88 15.71
N LEU A 106 -11.64 7.85 15.85
CA LEU A 106 -12.08 6.53 16.31
C LEU A 106 -12.56 6.57 17.76
N VAL A 107 -11.84 7.23 18.65
CA VAL A 107 -12.26 7.38 20.07
C VAL A 107 -13.65 7.98 20.13
N LYS A 108 -13.93 8.99 19.32
CA LYS A 108 -15.23 9.67 19.27
C LYS A 108 -16.32 8.77 18.69
N THR A 109 -16.08 8.21 17.49
CA THR A 109 -17.11 7.44 16.77
C THR A 109 -17.44 6.11 17.46
N SER A 110 -16.44 5.49 18.09
CA SER A 110 -16.66 4.24 18.85
C SER A 110 -17.31 4.47 20.22
N LYS A 111 -17.47 5.72 20.65
CA LYS A 111 -17.97 6.08 22.00
C LYS A 111 -17.15 5.38 23.08
N TYR A 112 -15.84 5.34 22.91
CA TYR A 112 -14.93 4.52 23.74
C TYR A 112 -15.14 4.72 25.22
N LYS A 113 -15.18 5.98 25.70
CA LYS A 113 -15.28 6.29 27.12
C LYS A 113 -16.59 5.77 27.74
N SER A 114 -17.73 5.95 27.07
CA SER A 114 -18.99 5.45 27.58
C SER A 114 -19.07 3.93 27.59
N ARG A 115 -18.52 3.29 26.53
CA ARG A 115 -18.43 1.83 26.47
C ARG A 115 -17.52 1.29 27.57
N GLN A 116 -16.41 1.94 27.86
CA GLN A 116 -15.48 1.56 28.93
C GLN A 116 -16.19 1.58 30.31
N LEU A 117 -17.01 2.62 30.58
CA LEU A 117 -17.78 2.72 31.82
C LEU A 117 -18.81 1.59 31.90
N ASN A 118 -19.52 1.31 30.80
CA ASN A 118 -20.50 0.21 30.76
C ASN A 118 -19.84 -1.14 30.99
N ILE A 119 -18.65 -1.34 30.43
CA ILE A 119 -17.86 -2.56 30.62
C ILE A 119 -17.44 -2.71 32.09
N LYS A 120 -16.99 -1.63 32.72
CA LYS A 120 -16.65 -1.65 34.14
C LYS A 120 -17.85 -2.08 35.00
N LYS A 121 -19.03 -1.49 34.76
CA LYS A 121 -20.28 -1.86 35.46
C LYS A 121 -20.62 -3.34 35.21
N PHE A 122 -20.55 -3.79 33.95
CA PHE A 122 -20.82 -5.17 33.60
C PHE A 122 -19.89 -6.12 34.37
N ASN A 123 -18.60 -5.81 34.40
CA ASN A 123 -17.59 -6.67 35.00
C ASN A 123 -17.71 -6.75 36.52
N LEU A 124 -18.21 -5.70 37.17
CA LEU A 124 -18.49 -5.73 38.63
C LEU A 124 -19.66 -6.67 38.94
N ASN A 125 -20.65 -6.72 38.05
CA ASN A 125 -21.90 -7.45 38.30
C ASN A 125 -21.86 -8.88 37.70
N ASN A 126 -20.75 -9.31 37.13
CA ASN A 126 -20.63 -10.66 36.55
C ASN A 126 -19.38 -11.34 37.07
N GLN A 127 -19.55 -12.54 37.59
CA GLN A 127 -18.47 -13.31 38.18
C GLN A 127 -17.64 -14.03 37.09
N TYR A 128 -18.31 -14.67 36.18
CA TYR A 128 -17.67 -15.60 35.24
C TYR A 128 -17.33 -14.95 33.87
N LEU A 129 -18.19 -14.05 33.41
CA LEU A 129 -18.01 -13.42 32.10
C LEU A 129 -17.48 -12.01 32.27
N LYS A 130 -16.35 -11.73 31.64
CA LYS A 130 -15.73 -10.39 31.64
C LYS A 130 -15.64 -9.85 30.23
N LYS A 131 -15.79 -8.56 30.08
CA LYS A 131 -15.67 -7.82 28.81
C LYS A 131 -14.44 -6.92 28.84
N GLY A 132 -13.90 -6.63 27.64
CA GLY A 132 -12.79 -5.71 27.48
C GLY A 132 -13.01 -4.83 26.27
N ILE A 133 -12.29 -3.72 26.24
CA ILE A 133 -12.23 -2.83 25.08
C ILE A 133 -10.84 -2.22 25.00
N ALA A 134 -10.30 -2.13 23.80
CA ALA A 134 -9.01 -1.49 23.54
C ALA A 134 -9.05 -0.76 22.22
N ILE A 135 -8.19 0.23 22.06
CA ILE A 135 -7.88 0.85 20.77
C ILE A 135 -6.36 0.78 20.60
N THR A 136 -5.92 0.18 19.52
CA THR A 136 -4.50 0.10 19.19
C THR A 136 -4.23 0.82 17.88
N PRO A 137 -3.15 1.60 17.81
CA PRO A 137 -2.74 2.25 16.57
C PRO A 137 -1.95 1.30 15.68
N LEU A 138 -1.83 1.67 14.42
CA LEU A 138 -1.01 0.95 13.44
C LEU A 138 -0.27 1.98 12.58
N LYS A 139 1.05 1.79 12.42
CA LYS A 139 1.86 2.45 11.42
C LYS A 139 2.64 1.36 10.68
N PHE A 140 2.35 1.15 9.41
CA PHE A 140 2.93 0.04 8.65
C PHE A 140 3.65 0.55 7.41
N GLY A 141 4.92 0.16 7.27
CA GLY A 141 5.76 0.57 6.15
C GLY A 141 5.47 -0.20 4.88
N ILE A 142 5.35 0.51 3.77
CA ILE A 142 4.99 -0.03 2.45
C ILE A 142 6.23 -0.03 1.56
N SER A 143 6.69 -1.17 1.15
CA SER A 143 7.79 -1.52 0.22
C SER A 143 8.60 -2.68 0.76
N PHE A 144 9.37 -3.31 -0.12
CA PHE A 144 10.42 -4.23 0.29
C PHE A 144 11.62 -3.46 0.85
N THR A 145 12.27 -4.00 1.86
CA THR A 145 13.54 -3.44 2.37
C THR A 145 14.71 -3.72 1.41
N THR A 146 14.52 -4.63 0.46
CA THR A 146 15.52 -5.02 -0.54
C THR A 146 15.27 -4.24 -1.82
N TRP A 147 16.23 -3.44 -2.22
CA TRP A 147 16.14 -2.46 -3.31
C TRP A 147 15.52 -3.02 -4.60
N HIS A 148 16.12 -4.09 -5.14
CA HIS A 148 15.72 -4.61 -6.46
C HIS A 148 14.33 -5.25 -6.48
N LEU A 149 13.73 -5.51 -5.31
CA LEU A 149 12.37 -6.07 -5.23
C LEU A 149 11.29 -5.00 -5.38
N ASN A 150 11.65 -3.73 -5.51
CA ASN A 150 10.66 -2.64 -5.60
C ASN A 150 10.45 -2.21 -7.05
N GLN A 151 10.03 -3.16 -7.91
CA GLN A 151 9.80 -2.91 -9.33
C GLN A 151 8.74 -3.84 -9.91
N ALA A 152 8.10 -3.40 -10.99
CA ALA A 152 7.17 -4.23 -11.76
C ALA A 152 7.04 -3.73 -13.19
N GLY A 153 6.64 -4.64 -14.08
CA GLY A 153 6.25 -4.33 -15.45
C GLY A 153 4.76 -4.62 -15.66
N ALA A 154 4.21 -4.08 -16.74
CA ALA A 154 2.84 -4.36 -17.17
C ALA A 154 2.76 -4.25 -18.69
N LEU A 155 1.78 -4.96 -19.29
CA LEU A 155 1.44 -4.83 -20.71
C LEU A 155 0.00 -4.37 -20.78
N VAL A 156 -0.26 -3.30 -21.52
CA VAL A 156 -1.62 -2.77 -21.70
C VAL A 156 -1.90 -2.64 -23.20
N HIS A 157 -3.08 -3.05 -23.62
CA HIS A 157 -3.54 -2.80 -24.98
C HIS A 157 -5.02 -2.48 -25.01
N ILE A 158 -5.41 -1.68 -26.01
CA ILE A 158 -6.79 -1.22 -26.20
C ILE A 158 -7.29 -1.83 -27.50
N TYR A 159 -8.42 -2.54 -27.43
CA TYR A 159 -9.03 -3.16 -28.60
C TYR A 159 -9.72 -2.12 -29.47
N CYS A 160 -9.43 -2.13 -30.77
CA CYS A 160 -9.91 -1.12 -31.72
C CYS A 160 -11.42 -1.22 -32.00
N ASN A 161 -12.01 -2.38 -31.80
CA ASN A 161 -13.41 -2.62 -32.16
C ASN A 161 -14.38 -1.98 -31.15
N ASP A 162 -14.08 -2.11 -29.85
CA ASP A 162 -15.02 -1.68 -28.82
C ASP A 162 -14.39 -0.78 -27.74
N GLY A 163 -13.10 -0.48 -27.87
CA GLY A 163 -12.39 0.37 -26.90
C GLY A 163 -12.14 -0.30 -25.54
N SER A 164 -12.39 -1.60 -25.42
CA SER A 164 -12.06 -2.29 -24.15
C SER A 164 -10.54 -2.37 -23.97
N VAL A 165 -10.11 -2.49 -22.71
CA VAL A 165 -8.71 -2.42 -22.34
C VAL A 165 -8.31 -3.71 -21.64
N HIS A 166 -7.22 -4.31 -22.09
CA HIS A 166 -6.68 -5.52 -21.48
C HIS A 166 -5.35 -5.20 -20.80
N VAL A 167 -5.23 -5.63 -19.55
CA VAL A 167 -4.02 -5.42 -18.73
C VAL A 167 -3.44 -6.78 -18.36
N ASN A 168 -2.18 -7.00 -18.72
CA ASN A 168 -1.40 -8.14 -18.26
C ASN A 168 -0.42 -7.64 -17.20
N THR A 169 -0.47 -8.26 -16.03
CA THR A 169 0.35 -7.89 -14.88
C THR A 169 0.88 -9.15 -14.21
N GLY A 170 2.05 -9.04 -13.57
CA GLY A 170 2.61 -10.12 -12.76
C GLY A 170 2.07 -10.17 -11.33
N ALA A 171 1.15 -9.28 -10.99
CA ALA A 171 0.51 -9.29 -9.66
C ALA A 171 -0.27 -10.59 -9.45
N ILE A 172 -0.15 -11.17 -8.26
CA ILE A 172 -0.90 -12.38 -7.87
C ILE A 172 -2.10 -11.97 -7.03
N GLU A 173 -3.28 -12.44 -7.44
CA GLU A 173 -4.53 -12.25 -6.69
C GLU A 173 -4.68 -13.41 -5.69
N MET A 174 -4.79 -13.07 -4.42
CA MET A 174 -4.92 -14.02 -3.31
C MET A 174 -6.18 -13.70 -2.47
N GLY A 175 -7.11 -12.95 -3.05
CA GLY A 175 -8.30 -12.47 -2.35
C GLY A 175 -8.17 -11.04 -1.79
N GLN A 176 -7.03 -10.38 -2.03
CA GLN A 176 -6.79 -9.01 -1.54
C GLN A 176 -7.31 -7.93 -2.49
N GLY A 177 -7.89 -8.31 -3.65
CA GLY A 177 -8.53 -7.40 -4.58
C GLY A 177 -7.55 -6.64 -5.47
N THR A 178 -6.36 -7.18 -5.74
CA THR A 178 -5.34 -6.49 -6.54
C THR A 178 -5.82 -6.26 -7.97
N TYR A 179 -6.44 -7.26 -8.60
CA TYR A 179 -6.92 -7.12 -9.98
C TYR A 179 -8.01 -6.04 -10.07
N THR A 180 -8.91 -6.01 -9.09
CA THR A 180 -9.96 -4.98 -9.02
C THR A 180 -9.35 -3.58 -8.90
N LYS A 181 -8.35 -3.42 -8.02
CA LYS A 181 -7.68 -2.13 -7.83
C LYS A 181 -6.94 -1.68 -9.09
N ILE A 182 -6.23 -2.59 -9.75
CA ILE A 182 -5.52 -2.26 -11.00
C ILE A 182 -6.53 -1.88 -12.08
N ALA A 183 -7.63 -2.64 -12.22
CA ALA A 183 -8.69 -2.31 -13.19
C ALA A 183 -9.30 -0.93 -12.90
N GLN A 184 -9.52 -0.61 -11.62
CA GLN A 184 -10.07 0.68 -11.21
C GLN A 184 -9.10 1.83 -11.55
N LEU A 185 -7.81 1.65 -11.28
CA LEU A 185 -6.80 2.66 -11.64
C LEU A 185 -6.80 2.93 -13.15
N VAL A 186 -6.84 1.86 -13.96
CA VAL A 186 -6.84 1.97 -15.41
C VAL A 186 -8.12 2.63 -15.92
N ALA A 187 -9.27 2.23 -15.37
CA ALA A 187 -10.58 2.80 -15.72
C ALA A 187 -10.58 4.31 -15.44
N ASN A 188 -10.13 4.68 -14.26
CA ASN A 188 -10.06 6.08 -13.83
C ASN A 188 -9.13 6.89 -14.74
N GLU A 189 -7.95 6.36 -15.04
CA GLU A 189 -6.93 7.04 -15.87
C GLU A 189 -7.42 7.27 -17.30
N LEU A 190 -8.24 6.36 -17.83
CA LEU A 190 -8.78 6.44 -19.19
C LEU A 190 -10.19 7.03 -19.26
N GLY A 191 -10.79 7.34 -18.11
CA GLY A 191 -12.15 7.88 -18.04
C GLY A 191 -13.20 6.91 -18.55
N LEU A 192 -12.98 5.60 -18.33
CA LEU A 192 -13.85 4.54 -18.86
C LEU A 192 -14.65 3.87 -17.74
N PRO A 193 -15.80 3.30 -18.05
CA PRO A 193 -16.48 2.42 -17.09
C PRO A 193 -15.59 1.23 -16.71
N PHE A 194 -15.66 0.82 -15.45
CA PHE A 194 -14.89 -0.31 -14.93
C PHE A 194 -15.09 -1.59 -15.79
N SER A 195 -16.30 -1.80 -16.30
CA SER A 195 -16.65 -2.97 -17.11
C SER A 195 -15.86 -3.06 -18.44
N LYS A 196 -15.24 -1.95 -18.88
CA LYS A 196 -14.40 -1.94 -20.09
C LYS A 196 -12.96 -2.43 -19.83
N ILE A 197 -12.59 -2.66 -18.57
CA ILE A 197 -11.22 -3.03 -18.24
C ILE A 197 -11.17 -4.51 -17.82
N LYS A 198 -10.29 -5.26 -18.44
CA LYS A 198 -10.05 -6.67 -18.09
C LYS A 198 -8.59 -6.86 -17.66
N VAL A 199 -8.40 -7.31 -16.44
CA VAL A 199 -7.08 -7.76 -15.95
C VAL A 199 -7.05 -9.27 -16.09
N SER A 200 -6.11 -9.79 -16.86
CA SER A 200 -6.00 -11.24 -17.09
C SER A 200 -5.28 -11.93 -15.94
N ALA A 201 -5.59 -13.19 -15.75
CA ALA A 201 -4.89 -14.05 -14.79
C ALA A 201 -3.39 -14.06 -15.13
N THR A 202 -2.56 -14.01 -14.10
CA THR A 202 -1.10 -13.99 -14.24
C THR A 202 -0.61 -15.35 -14.76
N ARG A 203 0.20 -15.29 -15.81
CA ARG A 203 0.85 -16.46 -16.43
C ARG A 203 2.26 -16.07 -16.87
N THR A 204 3.20 -16.96 -16.66
CA THR A 204 4.62 -16.68 -16.93
C THR A 204 4.93 -16.49 -18.42
N ASP A 205 4.04 -16.97 -19.31
CA ASP A 205 4.21 -16.85 -20.75
C ASP A 205 3.81 -15.47 -21.32
N LYS A 206 3.23 -14.59 -20.51
CA LYS A 206 2.71 -13.33 -21.04
C LYS A 206 2.83 -12.11 -20.11
N VAL A 207 3.55 -12.24 -19.00
CA VAL A 207 3.70 -11.10 -18.08
C VAL A 207 5.14 -10.60 -18.06
N PRO A 208 5.34 -9.30 -17.98
CA PRO A 208 6.71 -8.75 -17.82
C PRO A 208 7.25 -9.07 -16.42
N ASN A 209 8.55 -8.95 -16.28
CA ASN A 209 9.21 -9.15 -14.99
C ASN A 209 8.59 -8.23 -13.93
N THR A 210 8.28 -8.81 -12.79
CA THR A 210 7.72 -8.09 -11.66
C THR A 210 8.17 -8.77 -10.37
N SER A 211 8.17 -8.02 -9.29
CA SER A 211 8.50 -8.55 -7.96
C SER A 211 7.33 -9.33 -7.39
N ALA A 212 7.63 -10.15 -6.39
CA ALA A 212 6.62 -10.96 -5.69
C ALA A 212 5.48 -10.08 -5.15
N SER A 213 4.27 -10.65 -5.10
CA SER A 213 3.11 -9.96 -4.52
C SER A 213 3.20 -10.00 -3.00
N ALA A 214 4.00 -9.08 -2.45
CA ALA A 214 4.32 -9.00 -1.02
C ALA A 214 4.61 -7.55 -0.62
N ALA A 215 5.06 -7.34 0.62
CA ALA A 215 5.49 -6.05 1.18
C ALA A 215 4.41 -4.97 1.10
N SER A 216 3.15 -5.36 0.95
CA SER A 216 1.97 -4.48 0.80
C SER A 216 2.07 -3.53 -0.39
N SER A 217 2.94 -3.80 -1.36
CA SER A 217 3.23 -2.90 -2.48
C SER A 217 2.73 -3.42 -3.83
N THR A 218 2.02 -4.54 -3.86
CA THR A 218 1.62 -5.18 -5.12
C THR A 218 0.85 -4.23 -6.04
N THR A 219 -0.18 -3.57 -5.50
CA THR A 219 -0.99 -2.63 -6.29
C THR A 219 -0.18 -1.39 -6.66
N ASP A 220 0.65 -0.88 -5.76
CA ASP A 220 1.51 0.27 -6.03
C ASP A 220 2.43 0.00 -7.22
N LEU A 221 3.15 -1.13 -7.18
CA LEU A 221 4.12 -1.47 -8.21
C LEU A 221 3.43 -1.75 -9.56
N ASN A 222 2.47 -2.67 -9.55
CA ASN A 222 1.84 -3.15 -10.79
C ASN A 222 0.85 -2.12 -11.36
N GLY A 223 0.14 -1.39 -10.49
CA GLY A 223 -0.74 -0.30 -10.93
C GLY A 223 0.06 0.82 -11.57
N ALA A 224 1.16 1.26 -10.94
CA ALA A 224 2.01 2.30 -11.51
C ALA A 224 2.63 1.87 -12.84
N ALA A 225 3.03 0.60 -12.97
CA ALA A 225 3.53 0.08 -14.23
C ALA A 225 2.44 0.11 -15.33
N ALA A 226 1.20 -0.26 -14.99
CA ALA A 226 0.07 -0.17 -15.92
C ALA A 226 -0.20 1.28 -16.34
N LEU A 227 -0.18 2.22 -15.38
CA LEU A 227 -0.36 3.65 -15.68
C LEU A 227 0.77 4.17 -16.58
N ASN A 228 2.00 3.71 -16.39
CA ASN A 228 3.13 4.07 -17.27
C ASN A 228 2.88 3.60 -18.70
N ALA A 229 2.37 2.37 -18.88
CA ALA A 229 2.00 1.87 -20.21
C ALA A 229 0.90 2.72 -20.83
N ILE A 230 -0.14 3.07 -20.06
CA ILE A 230 -1.26 3.90 -20.52
C ILE A 230 -0.75 5.28 -20.96
N ASN A 231 0.16 5.87 -20.21
CA ASN A 231 0.69 7.19 -20.55
C ASN A 231 1.40 7.18 -21.92
N LYS A 232 2.10 6.09 -22.26
CA LYS A 232 2.70 5.95 -23.60
C LYS A 232 1.64 5.85 -24.68
N ILE A 233 0.56 5.11 -24.43
CA ILE A 233 -0.56 5.02 -25.38
C ILE A 233 -1.23 6.40 -25.55
N LYS A 234 -1.47 7.11 -24.45
CA LYS A 234 -2.03 8.48 -24.47
C LYS A 234 -1.14 9.42 -25.31
N GLN A 235 0.19 9.31 -25.16
CA GLN A 235 1.13 10.10 -25.95
C GLN A 235 0.99 9.80 -27.44
N ASN A 236 0.88 8.53 -27.82
CA ASN A 236 0.68 8.14 -29.23
C ASN A 236 -0.61 8.75 -29.79
N LEU A 237 -1.70 8.66 -29.02
CA LEU A 237 -3.00 9.25 -29.41
C LEU A 237 -2.90 10.77 -29.52
N ALA A 238 -2.23 11.42 -28.57
CA ALA A 238 -2.07 12.88 -28.58
C ALA A 238 -1.27 13.36 -29.79
N LEU A 239 -0.19 12.64 -30.13
CA LEU A 239 0.62 12.96 -31.32
C LEU A 239 -0.20 12.77 -32.60
N TYR A 240 -1.01 11.72 -32.68
CA TYR A 240 -1.91 11.48 -33.80
C TYR A 240 -2.91 12.63 -33.94
N VAL A 241 -3.59 13.01 -32.86
CA VAL A 241 -4.58 14.07 -32.87
C VAL A 241 -3.93 15.41 -33.26
N LYS A 242 -2.73 15.69 -32.72
CA LYS A 242 -1.97 16.89 -33.08
C LYS A 242 -1.71 16.95 -34.58
N ARG A 243 -1.24 15.85 -35.15
CA ARG A 243 -0.88 15.78 -36.59
C ARG A 243 -2.09 15.90 -37.48
N LYS A 244 -3.16 15.15 -37.18
CA LYS A 244 -4.35 15.08 -38.06
C LYS A 244 -5.28 16.29 -37.90
N TYR A 245 -5.49 16.72 -36.66
CA TYR A 245 -6.51 17.76 -36.34
C TYR A 245 -5.89 19.11 -36.03
N LYS A 246 -4.55 19.22 -36.10
CA LYS A 246 -3.82 20.49 -35.92
C LYS A 246 -4.07 21.12 -34.56
N VAL A 247 -4.36 20.33 -33.51
CA VAL A 247 -4.49 20.87 -32.16
C VAL A 247 -3.12 21.36 -31.67
N LYS A 248 -3.10 22.54 -31.05
CA LYS A 248 -1.84 23.16 -30.58
C LYS A 248 -1.31 22.47 -29.30
N ASN A 249 -2.22 22.15 -28.38
CA ASN A 249 -1.87 21.53 -27.10
C ASN A 249 -2.21 20.02 -27.12
N THR A 250 -1.26 19.21 -26.76
CA THR A 250 -1.41 17.74 -26.70
C THR A 250 -1.92 17.23 -25.35
N GLU A 251 -2.10 18.12 -24.36
CA GLU A 251 -2.72 17.75 -23.09
C GLU A 251 -4.19 17.40 -23.32
N ALA A 252 -4.60 16.29 -22.73
CA ALA A 252 -5.98 15.81 -22.87
C ALA A 252 -6.49 15.31 -21.53
N THR A 253 -7.78 15.56 -21.27
CA THR A 253 -8.48 14.94 -20.15
C THR A 253 -9.29 13.77 -20.66
N TYR A 254 -9.37 12.73 -19.84
CA TYR A 254 -10.08 11.48 -20.12
C TYR A 254 -11.17 11.33 -19.08
N GLU A 255 -12.43 11.44 -19.50
CA GLU A 255 -13.57 11.32 -18.57
C GLU A 255 -14.85 10.93 -19.30
N ASN A 256 -15.67 10.14 -18.67
CA ASN A 256 -17.01 9.77 -19.20
C ASN A 256 -16.95 9.23 -20.63
N SER A 257 -15.94 8.40 -20.93
CA SER A 257 -15.71 7.82 -22.26
C SER A 257 -15.44 8.88 -23.35
N LEU A 258 -14.95 10.04 -22.94
CA LEU A 258 -14.56 11.12 -23.85
C LEU A 258 -13.08 11.46 -23.66
N ILE A 259 -12.45 11.84 -24.76
CA ILE A 259 -11.09 12.39 -24.77
C ILE A 259 -11.19 13.84 -25.21
N LYS A 260 -10.83 14.77 -24.32
CA LYS A 260 -10.99 16.22 -24.55
C LYS A 260 -9.62 16.88 -24.68
N PHE A 261 -9.32 17.40 -25.85
CA PHE A 261 -8.21 18.32 -26.11
C PHE A 261 -8.76 19.75 -26.12
N LYS A 262 -7.88 20.75 -25.97
CA LYS A 262 -8.32 22.15 -26.07
C LYS A 262 -8.93 22.40 -27.46
N GLY A 263 -10.22 22.65 -27.52
CA GLY A 263 -10.96 22.93 -28.75
C GLY A 263 -11.49 21.71 -29.49
N LYS A 264 -11.26 20.50 -29.01
CA LYS A 264 -11.77 19.28 -29.66
C LYS A 264 -12.09 18.19 -28.67
N THR A 265 -13.22 17.52 -28.88
CA THR A 265 -13.65 16.40 -28.05
C THR A 265 -13.94 15.18 -28.94
N PHE A 266 -13.52 14.02 -28.50
CA PHE A 266 -13.72 12.75 -29.22
C PHE A 266 -14.39 11.76 -28.28
N ARG A 267 -15.28 10.92 -28.84
CA ARG A 267 -15.72 9.70 -28.14
C ARG A 267 -14.53 8.73 -28.11
N PHE A 268 -14.28 8.12 -26.97
CA PHE A 268 -13.13 7.23 -26.77
C PHE A 268 -13.06 6.17 -27.87
N ASN A 269 -14.13 5.37 -28.04
CA ASN A 269 -14.16 4.27 -29.02
C ASN A 269 -13.92 4.77 -30.45
N SER A 270 -14.49 5.92 -30.80
CA SER A 270 -14.34 6.47 -32.15
C SER A 270 -12.89 6.87 -32.44
N LEU A 271 -12.24 7.53 -31.48
CA LEU A 271 -10.84 7.92 -31.65
C LEU A 271 -9.91 6.69 -31.68
N ILE A 272 -10.19 5.68 -30.85
CA ILE A 272 -9.39 4.45 -30.81
C ILE A 272 -9.47 3.73 -32.17
N LYS A 273 -10.67 3.57 -32.72
CA LYS A 273 -10.87 2.93 -34.05
C LYS A 273 -10.18 3.71 -35.14
N GLU A 274 -10.33 5.03 -35.11
CA GLU A 274 -9.71 5.92 -36.09
C GLU A 274 -8.17 5.85 -36.01
N ALA A 275 -7.62 5.86 -34.80
CA ALA A 275 -6.17 5.77 -34.56
C ALA A 275 -5.62 4.44 -35.10
N TYR A 276 -6.32 3.33 -34.87
CA TYR A 276 -5.94 2.02 -35.39
C TYR A 276 -5.88 2.04 -36.94
N LEU A 277 -6.92 2.58 -37.58
CA LEU A 277 -6.98 2.67 -39.07
C LEU A 277 -5.87 3.57 -39.64
N ASN A 278 -5.26 4.40 -38.80
CA ASN A 278 -4.14 5.26 -39.17
C ASN A 278 -2.80 4.77 -38.61
N ARG A 279 -2.72 3.47 -38.28
CA ARG A 279 -1.50 2.78 -37.85
C ARG A 279 -0.87 3.35 -36.58
N VAL A 280 -1.70 3.81 -35.63
CA VAL A 280 -1.23 4.28 -34.32
C VAL A 280 -1.25 3.09 -33.36
N SER A 281 -0.12 2.88 -32.67
CA SER A 281 -0.04 1.79 -31.70
C SER A 281 -0.96 2.04 -30.50
N LEU A 282 -1.78 1.05 -30.21
CA LEU A 282 -2.73 1.06 -29.09
C LEU A 282 -2.30 0.10 -27.96
N SER A 283 -1.02 -0.28 -27.97
CA SER A 283 -0.45 -1.16 -26.95
C SER A 283 0.90 -0.63 -26.50
N SER A 284 1.26 -0.95 -25.25
CA SER A 284 2.57 -0.60 -24.72
C SER A 284 2.92 -1.42 -23.49
N SER A 285 4.22 -1.63 -23.29
CA SER A 285 4.73 -2.08 -22.00
C SER A 285 4.98 -0.87 -21.10
N GLY A 286 4.76 -1.08 -19.81
CA GLY A 286 5.09 -0.09 -18.79
C GLY A 286 6.03 -0.68 -17.76
N PHE A 287 6.75 0.18 -17.07
CA PHE A 287 7.69 -0.20 -16.02
C PHE A 287 7.61 0.83 -14.89
N TYR A 288 7.74 0.34 -13.67
CA TYR A 288 7.81 1.22 -12.49
C TYR A 288 8.82 0.66 -11.50
N ALA A 289 9.62 1.54 -10.94
CA ALA A 289 10.53 1.25 -9.84
C ALA A 289 10.28 2.28 -8.74
N THR A 290 10.08 1.80 -7.50
CA THR A 290 9.77 2.67 -6.37
C THR A 290 10.96 3.58 -6.06
N PRO A 291 10.75 4.90 -6.04
CA PRO A 291 11.85 5.83 -5.76
C PRO A 291 12.22 5.87 -4.27
N LYS A 292 13.36 6.46 -3.97
CA LYS A 292 13.81 6.83 -2.62
C LYS A 292 14.12 5.67 -1.67
N ILE A 293 13.94 4.41 -2.07
CA ILE A 293 14.23 3.27 -1.19
C ILE A 293 15.75 3.11 -1.05
N HIS A 294 16.22 3.12 0.20
CA HIS A 294 17.60 2.78 0.51
C HIS A 294 17.64 2.30 1.97
N PHE A 295 18.23 1.14 2.20
CA PHE A 295 18.32 0.56 3.53
C PHE A 295 19.58 -0.27 3.66
N ASN A 296 20.41 0.08 4.62
CA ASN A 296 21.64 -0.65 4.93
C ASN A 296 21.38 -1.64 6.06
N LYS A 297 21.40 -2.93 5.75
CA LYS A 297 21.14 -3.99 6.73
C LYS A 297 22.23 -4.08 7.80
N LYS A 298 23.49 -3.68 7.49
CA LYS A 298 24.60 -3.76 8.45
C LYS A 298 24.50 -2.69 9.54
N THR A 299 24.16 -1.46 9.15
CA THR A 299 23.98 -0.36 10.11
C THR A 299 22.54 -0.24 10.59
N PHE A 300 21.64 -1.03 10.03
CA PHE A 300 20.19 -1.03 10.29
C PHE A 300 19.60 0.38 10.17
N SER A 301 19.95 1.08 9.08
CA SER A 301 19.55 2.48 8.91
C SER A 301 19.18 2.80 7.46
N GLY A 302 18.36 3.85 7.27
CA GLY A 302 17.97 4.35 5.97
C GLY A 302 16.47 4.49 5.79
N ARG A 303 16.03 4.43 4.54
CA ARG A 303 14.61 4.54 4.16
C ARG A 303 14.15 3.23 3.53
N PRO A 304 13.71 2.25 4.34
CA PRO A 304 13.26 0.96 3.81
C PRO A 304 11.86 1.01 3.19
N PHE A 305 11.09 2.08 3.41
CA PHE A 305 9.70 2.19 2.98
C PHE A 305 9.48 3.47 2.18
N LEU A 306 8.58 3.40 1.20
CA LEU A 306 8.22 4.61 0.45
C LEU A 306 7.36 5.53 1.32
N TYR A 307 6.39 4.95 2.03
CA TYR A 307 5.47 5.67 2.90
C TYR A 307 4.96 4.74 4.00
N PHE A 308 4.20 5.30 4.95
CA PHE A 308 3.51 4.53 5.98
C PHE A 308 2.00 4.59 5.77
N CYS A 309 1.35 3.43 5.93
CA CYS A 309 -0.09 3.35 6.11
C CYS A 309 -0.42 3.44 7.60
N TYR A 310 -1.53 4.08 7.96
CA TYR A 310 -1.98 4.27 9.32
C TYR A 310 -3.35 3.64 9.51
N GLY A 311 -3.57 3.10 10.68
CA GLY A 311 -4.84 2.49 11.05
C GLY A 311 -5.10 2.59 12.55
N UNK A 312 -6.13 2.18 12.93
CA UNK A 312 -6.44 2.09 14.31
C UNK A 312 -7.49 1.06 14.45
N UNK A 313 -7.35 0.47 15.16
CA UNK A 313 -8.23 -0.54 15.39
C UNK A 313 -8.68 -0.45 16.70
#